data_aa58922ba3e0ab9059c7c77ef7e1ecd1
#
_entry.id   aa58922ba3e0ab9059c7c77ef7e1ecd1
#
_cell.length_a   1.000
_cell.length_b   1.000
_cell.length_c   1.000
_cell.angle_alpha   90.00
_cell.angle_beta   90.00
_cell.angle_gamma   90.00
#
_symmetry.space_group_name_H-M   'P 1'
#
loop_
_entity.id
_entity.type
_entity.pdbx_description
1 polymer ?
#
loop_
_entity_poly.entity_id
_entity_poly.type
_entity_poly.pdbx_seq_one_letter_code
_entity_poly.pdbx_strand_id
1 'polypeptide(L)' 'MTWNYRVMNRGGHLAVYPVYYDESGNIHGRSEIPFSPEADNLEELRTTLELMLDALTEEILEHESVPKQSS' A
#
# COMPACT_ATOMS: atom_id res chain seq x y z
N MET A 1 -8.79 -6.49 11.08
CA MET A 1 -8.15 -5.46 10.24
C MET A 1 -7.35 -6.11 9.13
N THR A 2 -7.54 -5.66 7.91
CA THR A 2 -6.79 -6.19 6.77
C THR A 2 -5.98 -5.06 6.13
N TRP A 3 -5.09 -5.44 5.25
CA TRP A 3 -4.29 -4.45 4.54
C TRP A 3 -3.92 -5.00 3.16
N ASN A 4 -3.60 -4.08 2.25
CA ASN A 4 -3.03 -4.47 0.97
C ASN A 4 -2.17 -3.32 0.44
N TYR A 5 -1.51 -3.57 -0.68
CA TYR A 5 -0.73 -2.54 -1.34
C TYR A 5 -1.64 -1.72 -2.26
N ARG A 6 -1.47 -0.41 -2.25
CA ARG A 6 -2.17 0.48 -3.16
C ARG A 6 -1.20 1.54 -3.67
N VAL A 7 -1.44 1.98 -4.90
CA VAL A 7 -0.67 3.10 -5.44
C VAL A 7 -1.27 4.38 -4.89
N MET A 8 -0.42 5.26 -4.40
CA MET A 8 -0.86 6.56 -3.89
C MET A 8 -0.09 7.68 -4.57
N ASN A 9 -0.78 8.77 -4.82
CA ASN A 9 -0.20 9.99 -5.35
C ASN A 9 0.12 10.92 -4.19
N ARG A 10 1.38 11.29 -4.08
CA ARG A 10 1.82 12.20 -3.04
C ARG A 10 2.57 13.36 -3.72
N GLY A 11 1.89 14.49 -3.83
CA GLY A 11 2.47 15.66 -4.46
C GLY A 11 2.90 15.44 -5.91
N GLY A 12 2.17 14.62 -6.65
CA GLY A 12 2.49 14.31 -8.03
C GLY A 12 3.44 13.13 -8.21
N HIS A 13 3.85 12.50 -7.11
CA HIS A 13 4.77 11.36 -7.13
C HIS A 13 4.00 10.09 -6.79
N LEU A 14 4.09 9.08 -7.65
CA LEU A 14 3.38 7.81 -7.44
C LEU A 14 4.31 6.79 -6.80
N ALA A 15 3.77 6.09 -5.79
CA ALA A 15 4.49 5.01 -5.15
C ALA A 15 3.50 4.02 -4.55
N VAL A 16 3.98 2.85 -4.15
CA VAL A 16 3.15 1.82 -3.54
C VAL A 16 3.27 1.92 -2.03
N TYR A 17 2.14 1.93 -1.36
CA TYR A 17 2.08 2.03 0.10
C TYR A 17 1.22 0.91 0.67
N PRO A 18 1.53 0.42 1.86
CA PRO A 18 0.58 -0.41 2.60
C PRO A 18 -0.60 0.45 3.03
N VAL A 19 -1.80 -0.04 2.78
CA VAL A 19 -3.04 0.64 3.15
C VAL A 19 -3.86 -0.31 4.01
N TYR A 20 -4.41 0.19 5.10
CA TYR A 20 -5.09 -0.61 6.11
C TYR A 20 -6.59 -0.36 6.07
N TYR A 21 -7.37 -1.42 6.25
CA TYR A 21 -8.84 -1.37 6.16
C TYR A 21 -9.44 -1.82 7.47
N ASP A 22 -10.58 -1.24 7.83
CA ASP A 22 -11.32 -1.65 9.01
C ASP A 22 -12.17 -2.89 8.71
N GLU A 23 -12.96 -3.33 9.68
CA GLU A 23 -13.78 -4.52 9.54
C GLU A 23 -14.87 -4.39 8.49
N SER A 24 -15.26 -3.17 8.17
CA SER A 24 -16.26 -2.90 7.14
C SER A 24 -15.67 -2.79 5.74
N GLY A 25 -14.35 -2.89 5.63
CA GLY A 25 -13.67 -2.79 4.35
C GLY A 25 -13.36 -1.36 3.94
N ASN A 26 -13.57 -0.39 4.83
CA ASN A 26 -13.25 1.00 4.55
C ASN A 26 -11.78 1.28 4.88
N ILE A 27 -11.20 2.23 4.17
CA ILE A 27 -9.82 2.60 4.41
C ILE A 27 -9.69 3.22 5.80
N HIS A 28 -8.82 2.62 6.62
CA HIS A 28 -8.58 3.05 7.99
C HIS A 28 -7.35 3.95 8.08
N GLY A 29 -6.33 3.65 7.29
CA GLY A 29 -5.11 4.43 7.32
C GLY A 29 -4.11 3.93 6.29
N ARG A 30 -2.96 4.56 6.29
CA ARG A 30 -1.88 4.23 5.36
C ARG A 30 -0.53 4.39 6.04
N SER A 31 0.50 3.79 5.46
CA SER A 31 1.86 4.00 5.90
C SER A 31 2.33 5.41 5.51
N GLU A 32 3.20 5.99 6.31
CA GLU A 32 3.75 7.32 6.04
C GLU A 32 4.73 7.31 4.88
N ILE A 33 5.49 6.23 4.74
CA ILE A 33 6.50 6.11 3.71
C ILE A 33 6.15 4.99 2.74
N PRO A 34 6.66 5.07 1.49
CA PRO A 34 6.43 4.01 0.52
C PRO A 34 7.05 2.70 0.97
N PHE A 35 6.48 1.60 0.50
CA PHE A 35 6.99 0.28 0.82
C PHE A 35 8.19 -0.05 -0.06
N SER A 36 9.27 -0.52 0.57
CA SER A 36 10.44 -1.03 -0.15
C SER A 36 10.39 -2.55 -0.12
N PRO A 37 10.30 -3.22 -1.27
CA PRO A 37 10.20 -4.67 -1.29
C PRO A 37 11.51 -5.31 -0.82
N GLU A 38 11.40 -6.17 0.19
CA GLU A 38 12.52 -6.91 0.77
C GLU A 38 12.03 -8.28 1.20
N ALA A 39 12.89 -9.27 1.09
CA ALA A 39 12.57 -10.61 1.54
C ALA A 39 13.85 -11.39 1.79
N ASP A 40 13.72 -12.51 2.53
CA ASP A 40 14.87 -13.34 2.87
C ASP A 40 15.28 -14.26 1.72
N ASN A 41 14.39 -14.50 0.77
CA ASN A 41 14.71 -15.33 -0.38
C ASN A 41 14.00 -14.81 -1.63
N LEU A 42 14.41 -15.31 -2.76
CA LEU A 42 13.94 -14.83 -4.06
C LEU A 42 12.46 -15.13 -4.29
N GLU A 43 11.98 -16.27 -3.81
CA GLU A 43 10.59 -16.65 -3.98
C GLU A 43 9.65 -15.72 -3.21
N GLU A 44 10.00 -15.39 -1.98
CA GLU A 44 9.22 -14.46 -1.18
C GLU A 44 9.23 -13.06 -1.78
N LEU A 45 10.38 -12.66 -2.33
CA LEU A 45 10.47 -11.36 -2.98
C LEU A 45 9.57 -11.30 -4.20
N ARG A 46 9.53 -12.39 -4.98
CA ARG A 46 8.65 -12.46 -6.15
C ARG A 46 7.18 -12.31 -5.74
N THR A 47 6.77 -13.02 -4.69
CA THR A 47 5.39 -12.94 -4.22
C THR A 47 5.03 -11.50 -3.82
N THR A 48 5.94 -10.84 -3.12
CA THR A 48 5.73 -9.45 -2.72
C THR A 48 5.58 -8.53 -3.94
N LEU A 49 6.45 -8.70 -4.92
CA LEU A 49 6.39 -7.86 -6.12
C LEU A 49 5.13 -8.12 -6.94
N GLU A 50 4.64 -9.37 -6.96
CA GLU A 50 3.39 -9.67 -7.64
C GLU A 50 2.20 -9.00 -6.96
N LEU A 51 2.19 -8.97 -5.63
CA LEU A 51 1.15 -8.27 -4.89
C LEU A 51 1.21 -6.75 -5.14
N MET A 52 2.41 -6.22 -5.25
CA MET A 52 2.58 -4.80 -5.57
C MET A 52 2.14 -4.50 -7.00
N LEU A 53 2.40 -5.43 -7.91
CA LEU A 53 1.97 -5.28 -9.29
C LEU A 53 0.43 -5.25 -9.39
N ASP A 54 -0.24 -6.09 -8.60
CA ASP A 54 -1.70 -6.11 -8.57
C ASP A 54 -2.27 -4.77 -8.10
N ALA A 55 -1.54 -4.04 -7.29
CA ALA A 55 -1.98 -2.71 -6.83
C ALA A 55 -2.16 -1.73 -7.98
N LEU A 56 -1.46 -1.96 -9.08
CA LEU A 56 -1.56 -1.07 -10.25
C LEU A 56 -2.89 -1.20 -10.99
N THR A 57 -3.66 -2.26 -10.70
CA THR A 57 -4.97 -2.45 -11.30
C THR A 57 -6.09 -1.72 -10.56
N GLU A 58 -5.78 -1.20 -9.37
CA GLU A 58 -6.73 -0.45 -8.56
C GLU A 58 -6.59 1.04 -8.82
N GLU A 59 -7.60 1.82 -8.45
CA GLU A 59 -7.50 3.27 -8.64
C GLU A 59 -6.42 3.87 -7.76
N ILE A 60 -5.86 4.96 -8.22
CA ILE A 60 -4.81 5.67 -7.47
C ILE A 60 -5.47 6.46 -6.34
N LEU A 61 -4.93 6.31 -5.13
CA LEU A 61 -5.42 7.04 -3.97
C LEU A 61 -4.57 8.29 -3.73
N GLU A 62 -5.19 9.32 -3.16
CA GLU A 62 -4.44 10.51 -2.77
C GLU A 62 -3.89 10.32 -1.37
N HIS A 63 -2.58 10.35 -1.25
CA HIS A 63 -1.87 10.09 0.02
C HIS A 63 -2.40 10.99 1.15
N GLU A 64 -2.64 12.26 0.86
CA GLU A 64 -3.07 13.22 1.88
C GLU A 64 -4.54 13.07 2.27
N SER A 65 -5.33 12.39 1.44
CA SER A 65 -6.74 12.16 1.75
C SER A 65 -6.96 10.95 2.65
N VAL A 66 -5.95 10.10 2.80
CA VAL A 66 -6.03 8.91 3.65
C VAL A 66 -5.31 9.20 4.96
N PRO A 67 -5.97 8.96 6.10
CA PRO A 67 -5.32 9.25 7.39
C PRO A 67 -4.08 8.40 7.61
N LYS A 68 -3.13 8.98 8.32
CA LYS A 68 -1.93 8.27 8.73
C LYS A 68 -2.32 7.19 9.73
N GLN A 69 -1.75 6.01 9.59
CA GLN A 69 -2.00 4.91 10.51
C GLN A 69 -1.49 5.28 11.89
N SER A 70 -2.40 5.27 12.87
CA SER A 70 -2.08 5.52 14.26
C SER A 70 -1.51 4.27 14.89
N SER A 71 -0.44 4.38 15.58
CA SER A 71 0.15 3.22 16.27
C SER A 71 -0.19 3.24 17.76
#